data_e6cd1f7437cd7fd75824eaf31d0bfb86
#
_entry.id   e6cd1f7437cd7fd75824eaf31d0bfb86
#
_cell.length_a   1.000
_cell.length_b   1.000
_cell.length_c   1.000
_cell.angle_alpha   90.00
_cell.angle_beta   90.00
_cell.angle_gamma   90.00
#
_symmetry.space_group_name_H-M   'P 1'
#
loop_
_entity.id
_entity.type
_entity.pdbx_description
1 polymer ?
#
loop_
_entity_poly.entity_id
_entity_poly.type
_entity_poly.pdbx_seq_one_letter_code
_entity_poly.pdbx_strand_id
1 'polypeptide(L)'
;MFPPTLFHIPQNLMLLLDGGAIDQFKPIFAQATGMPIVASENTATIALLLVAVGILGWGFYRAREFGKLGILAWLQSVALMSPWLLFFGLFAAGIYLNLVAVLLLFVASTGLYIYLGRQLRSSASDAVQISRDPGELKSRSDENSSADSQPTPAKEVIKIVTSPSVTNELEIIPVPVEDLKAIKGIFGIDTYFATETIPYQDGVILKGNLRGDPEQVHSRLTASLQERLNDRYRLFLVENQDDKPVVIVLPSTNDPQPTTVSQKILAVVLLLATIATTLETGGLLLGFDFFNSPTRYLEVLPIAAGIWAVLGAGESARRVVANRYNIPLSWPFFIPTWQIGSFGAIDRFESLLPNRKVLFDLAFARPAAGGIVALTMLVTGLLLSSPGSLFQIPAEFFTGSVLVGILAKLVLGSALQQQIVDVHPLVVIGWLGLVITAINLMPAGQLDGGRIVQAIYGRKIASRTTLATFVVLAIASLVNQAALYWAIVILILQRNLERPSLNELTEPDDTRAGLALLALFLMIMALLPLTPVLAGRLGIGN
;
A
#
# COMPACT_ATOMS: atom_id res chain seq x y z
N MET A 1 -1.00 38.44 -31.68
CA MET A 1 -0.84 37.68 -32.94
C MET A 1 0.47 36.92 -32.82
N PHE A 2 0.49 35.72 -32.19
CA PHE A 2 1.68 34.89 -32.04
C PHE A 2 1.66 33.84 -33.16
N PRO A 3 2.80 33.52 -33.79
CA PRO A 3 2.86 32.49 -34.81
C PRO A 3 2.59 31.12 -34.17
N PRO A 4 1.83 30.21 -34.80
CA PRO A 4 1.61 28.87 -34.32
C PRO A 4 2.88 28.06 -34.51
N THR A 5 3.73 28.00 -33.50
CA THR A 5 4.77 26.98 -33.44
C THR A 5 4.10 25.68 -33.01
N LEU A 6 3.95 24.76 -33.94
CA LEU A 6 3.48 23.39 -33.74
C LEU A 6 4.30 22.69 -32.66
N PHE A 7 3.72 22.48 -31.49
CA PHE A 7 4.31 21.68 -30.44
C PHE A 7 4.06 20.20 -30.74
N HIS A 8 5.10 19.52 -31.20
CA HIS A 8 5.13 18.06 -31.19
C HIS A 8 5.25 17.58 -29.75
N ILE A 9 4.35 16.74 -29.27
CA ILE A 9 4.60 15.97 -28.04
C ILE A 9 5.80 15.08 -28.34
N PRO A 10 6.93 15.20 -27.58
CA PRO A 10 8.12 14.42 -27.89
C PRO A 10 7.79 12.93 -27.84
N GLN A 11 8.35 12.16 -28.77
CA GLN A 11 8.24 10.70 -28.84
C GLN A 11 8.53 10.00 -27.51
N ASN A 12 9.25 10.67 -26.61
CA ASN A 12 9.57 10.20 -25.25
C ASN A 12 8.33 9.96 -24.34
N LEU A 13 7.20 10.62 -24.59
CA LEU A 13 5.96 10.35 -23.85
C LEU A 13 5.28 9.07 -24.34
N MET A 14 5.46 8.73 -25.62
CA MET A 14 4.99 7.48 -26.20
C MET A 14 5.79 6.27 -25.71
N LEU A 15 7.10 6.45 -25.51
CA LEU A 15 7.99 5.40 -25.00
C LEU A 15 7.71 5.04 -23.54
N LEU A 16 6.96 5.86 -22.79
CA LEU A 16 6.48 5.51 -21.46
C LEU A 16 5.32 4.48 -21.49
N LEU A 17 4.68 4.32 -22.63
CA LEU A 17 3.61 3.35 -22.86
C LEU A 17 4.10 2.08 -23.57
N ASP A 18 5.21 2.17 -24.34
CA ASP A 18 5.88 1.06 -24.99
C ASP A 18 7.18 0.72 -24.28
N GLY A 19 7.37 -0.54 -23.89
CA GLY A 19 8.47 -1.05 -23.07
C GLY A 19 9.91 -0.87 -23.61
N GLY A 20 10.16 0.08 -24.54
CA GLY A 20 11.46 0.35 -25.16
C GLY A 20 12.33 1.43 -24.49
N ALA A 21 11.89 2.02 -23.36
CA ALA A 21 12.47 3.25 -22.82
C ALA A 21 13.82 3.13 -22.08
N ILE A 22 14.35 1.93 -21.86
CA ILE A 22 15.60 1.78 -21.06
C ILE A 22 16.85 2.27 -21.81
N ASP A 23 16.88 2.15 -23.13
CA ASP A 23 18.08 2.52 -23.91
C ASP A 23 18.26 4.02 -24.12
N GLN A 24 17.21 4.83 -23.98
CA GLN A 24 17.29 6.29 -24.12
C GLN A 24 17.60 7.03 -22.81
N PHE A 25 17.43 6.39 -21.64
CA PHE A 25 17.76 7.02 -20.35
C PHE A 25 19.26 6.98 -20.00
N LYS A 26 20.06 6.14 -20.65
CA LYS A 26 21.52 6.08 -20.46
C LYS A 26 22.24 7.43 -20.64
N PRO A 27 21.93 8.28 -21.63
CA PRO A 27 22.62 9.56 -21.78
C PRO A 27 22.20 10.64 -20.76
N ILE A 28 20.98 10.59 -20.22
CA ILE A 28 20.46 11.62 -19.30
C ILE A 28 21.09 11.47 -17.90
N PHE A 29 21.30 10.24 -17.44
CA PHE A 29 22.04 9.99 -16.20
C PHE A 29 23.53 10.30 -16.33
N ALA A 30 24.11 10.11 -17.50
CA ALA A 30 25.51 10.40 -17.78
C ALA A 30 25.83 11.90 -17.81
N GLN A 31 24.88 12.75 -18.22
CA GLN A 31 25.06 14.21 -18.24
C GLN A 31 24.90 14.89 -16.87
N ALA A 32 24.14 14.27 -15.95
CA ALA A 32 23.90 14.86 -14.63
C ALA A 32 25.09 14.74 -13.66
N THR A 33 26.06 13.86 -13.93
CA THR A 33 27.17 13.59 -12.99
C THR A 33 28.54 14.13 -13.40
N GLY A 34 28.72 14.64 -14.61
CA GLY A 34 29.94 15.36 -15.05
C GLY A 34 31.28 14.63 -14.87
N MET A 35 31.28 13.28 -14.70
CA MET A 35 32.48 12.48 -14.51
C MET A 35 32.74 11.55 -15.71
N PRO A 36 34.01 11.25 -16.06
CA PRO A 36 34.32 10.34 -17.15
C PRO A 36 34.02 8.89 -16.75
N ILE A 37 32.97 8.30 -17.34
CA ILE A 37 32.27 7.10 -16.86
C ILE A 37 32.72 5.83 -17.64
N VAL A 38 33.95 5.51 -17.80
CA VAL A 38 34.25 4.21 -18.45
C VAL A 38 35.10 3.25 -17.62
N ALA A 39 35.72 3.70 -16.54
CA ALA A 39 36.55 2.81 -15.70
C ALA A 39 36.09 2.66 -14.24
N SER A 40 35.12 3.45 -13.74
CA SER A 40 34.75 3.47 -12.30
C SER A 40 33.48 2.71 -11.94
N GLU A 41 32.58 2.42 -12.88
CA GLU A 41 31.29 1.75 -12.57
C GLU A 41 31.49 0.31 -12.11
N ASN A 42 32.37 -0.44 -12.75
CA ASN A 42 32.64 -1.82 -12.35
C ASN A 42 33.34 -1.89 -10.98
N THR A 43 34.25 -0.95 -10.69
CA THR A 43 34.97 -0.94 -9.40
C THR A 43 34.05 -0.57 -8.23
N ALA A 44 33.13 0.36 -8.38
CA ALA A 44 32.15 0.71 -7.35
C ALA A 44 31.18 -0.46 -7.10
N THR A 45 30.70 -1.11 -8.16
CA THR A 45 29.80 -2.27 -8.07
C THR A 45 30.51 -3.47 -7.41
N ILE A 46 31.76 -3.74 -7.79
CA ILE A 46 32.57 -4.80 -7.19
C ILE A 46 32.85 -4.50 -5.70
N ALA A 47 33.18 -3.25 -5.35
CA ALA A 47 33.39 -2.84 -3.97
C ALA A 47 32.13 -3.03 -3.14
N LEU A 48 30.95 -2.67 -3.65
CA LEU A 48 29.66 -2.83 -3.00
C LEU A 48 29.29 -4.31 -2.80
N LEU A 49 29.59 -5.16 -3.80
CA LEU A 49 29.43 -6.62 -3.69
C LEU A 49 30.36 -7.22 -2.64
N LEU A 50 31.61 -6.79 -2.58
CA LEU A 50 32.57 -7.26 -1.56
C LEU A 50 32.13 -6.88 -0.14
N VAL A 51 31.62 -5.64 0.03
CA VAL A 51 31.04 -5.20 1.31
C VAL A 51 29.82 -6.05 1.67
N ALA A 52 28.91 -6.31 0.74
CA ALA A 52 27.73 -7.14 0.97
C ALA A 52 28.10 -8.59 1.35
N VAL A 53 29.06 -9.20 0.65
CA VAL A 53 29.58 -10.53 0.97
C VAL A 53 30.30 -10.53 2.33
N GLY A 54 31.04 -9.46 2.66
CA GLY A 54 31.68 -9.27 3.96
C GLY A 54 30.66 -9.22 5.11
N ILE A 55 29.57 -8.47 4.93
CA ILE A 55 28.47 -8.40 5.91
C ILE A 55 27.79 -9.77 6.08
N LEU A 56 27.57 -10.51 5.00
CA LEU A 56 27.00 -11.85 5.05
C LEU A 56 27.96 -12.84 5.76
N GLY A 57 29.25 -12.78 5.47
CA GLY A 57 30.26 -13.61 6.12
C GLY A 57 30.36 -13.33 7.62
N TRP A 58 30.35 -12.04 8.01
CA TRP A 58 30.31 -11.64 9.42
C TRP A 58 29.01 -12.08 10.10
N GLY A 59 27.87 -11.94 9.43
CA GLY A 59 26.58 -12.44 9.91
C GLY A 59 26.59 -13.95 10.15
N PHE A 60 27.20 -14.73 9.25
CA PHE A 60 27.38 -16.18 9.42
C PHE A 60 28.26 -16.52 10.65
N TYR A 61 29.39 -15.82 10.79
CA TYR A 61 30.28 -16.03 11.93
C TYR A 61 29.52 -15.83 13.25
N ARG A 62 28.74 -14.78 13.36
CA ARG A 62 27.92 -14.49 14.55
C ARG A 62 26.77 -15.47 14.75
N ALA A 63 26.15 -15.93 13.66
CA ALA A 63 25.02 -16.88 13.70
C ALA A 63 25.43 -18.27 14.21
N ARG A 64 26.70 -18.66 14.05
CA ARG A 64 27.23 -19.96 14.52
C ARG A 64 27.17 -20.09 16.04
N GLU A 65 27.24 -19.00 16.77
CA GLU A 65 27.16 -18.99 18.25
C GLU A 65 25.79 -19.44 18.77
N PHE A 66 24.73 -19.24 17.96
CA PHE A 66 23.35 -19.61 18.29
C PHE A 66 22.92 -21.00 17.76
N GLY A 67 23.87 -21.81 17.30
CA GLY A 67 23.65 -23.17 16.83
C GLY A 67 22.72 -23.25 15.61
N LYS A 68 21.90 -24.31 15.54
CA LYS A 68 21.03 -24.59 14.37
C LYS A 68 20.01 -23.47 14.10
N LEU A 69 19.43 -22.87 15.14
CA LEU A 69 18.46 -21.78 15.02
C LEU A 69 19.11 -20.51 14.47
N GLY A 70 20.30 -20.16 14.92
CA GLY A 70 21.04 -19.01 14.39
C GLY A 70 21.41 -19.17 12.92
N ILE A 71 21.85 -20.36 12.51
CA ILE A 71 22.20 -20.65 11.11
C ILE A 71 20.96 -20.59 10.21
N LEU A 72 19.81 -21.12 10.66
CA LEU A 72 18.56 -21.03 9.90
C LEU A 72 18.07 -19.60 9.74
N ALA A 73 18.16 -18.77 10.80
CA ALA A 73 17.78 -17.35 10.74
C ALA A 73 18.71 -16.57 9.80
N TRP A 74 20.02 -16.84 9.85
CA TRP A 74 20.99 -16.27 8.93
C TRP A 74 20.69 -16.69 7.47
N LEU A 75 20.44 -17.98 7.23
CA LEU A 75 20.13 -18.50 5.90
C LEU A 75 18.84 -17.89 5.33
N GLN A 76 17.86 -17.64 6.18
CA GLN A 76 16.63 -16.92 5.81
C GLN A 76 16.94 -15.47 5.36
N SER A 77 17.85 -14.77 6.05
CA SER A 77 18.29 -13.43 5.65
C SER A 77 19.08 -13.44 4.34
N VAL A 78 19.94 -14.46 4.13
CA VAL A 78 20.66 -14.67 2.87
C VAL A 78 19.69 -14.94 1.71
N ALA A 79 18.67 -15.78 1.94
CA ALA A 79 17.66 -16.05 0.92
C ALA A 79 16.95 -14.77 0.46
N LEU A 80 16.65 -13.84 1.37
CA LEU A 80 16.04 -12.56 1.03
C LEU A 80 16.97 -11.64 0.23
N MET A 81 18.27 -11.66 0.52
CA MET A 81 19.27 -10.82 -0.15
C MET A 81 19.81 -11.42 -1.46
N SER A 82 19.66 -12.74 -1.65
CA SER A 82 20.25 -13.46 -2.79
C SER A 82 19.81 -12.95 -4.17
N PRO A 83 18.55 -12.51 -4.42
CA PRO A 83 18.17 -11.99 -5.73
C PRO A 83 18.96 -10.74 -6.11
N TRP A 84 19.16 -9.84 -5.15
CA TRP A 84 19.91 -8.61 -5.37
C TRP A 84 21.40 -8.87 -5.61
N LEU A 85 22.00 -9.75 -4.82
CA LEU A 85 23.40 -10.12 -4.96
C LEU A 85 23.67 -10.82 -6.30
N LEU A 86 22.79 -11.74 -6.71
CA LEU A 86 22.90 -12.42 -7.99
C LEU A 86 22.66 -11.46 -9.15
N PHE A 87 21.65 -10.59 -9.06
CA PHE A 87 21.38 -9.59 -10.09
C PHE A 87 22.58 -8.66 -10.31
N PHE A 88 23.08 -8.03 -9.25
CA PHE A 88 24.23 -7.13 -9.35
C PHE A 88 25.53 -7.86 -9.67
N GLY A 89 25.73 -9.08 -9.16
CA GLY A 89 26.89 -9.90 -9.45
C GLY A 89 26.97 -10.32 -10.91
N LEU A 90 25.87 -10.78 -11.48
CA LEU A 90 25.78 -11.14 -12.91
C LEU A 90 25.89 -9.91 -13.80
N PHE A 91 25.27 -8.80 -13.41
CA PHE A 91 25.40 -7.52 -14.11
C PHE A 91 26.86 -7.04 -14.16
N ALA A 92 27.60 -7.11 -13.02
CA ALA A 92 29.01 -6.78 -12.96
C ALA A 92 29.89 -7.73 -13.79
N ALA A 93 29.45 -9.00 -13.97
CA ALA A 93 30.10 -9.98 -14.82
C ALA A 93 29.75 -9.82 -16.32
N GLY A 94 28.92 -8.80 -16.68
CA GLY A 94 28.49 -8.56 -18.06
C GLY A 94 27.34 -9.47 -18.52
N ILE A 95 26.71 -10.22 -17.61
CA ILE A 95 25.58 -11.09 -17.91
C ILE A 95 24.28 -10.35 -17.58
N TYR A 96 23.55 -9.95 -18.60
CA TYR A 96 22.28 -9.24 -18.46
C TYR A 96 21.15 -10.23 -18.31
N LEU A 97 20.51 -10.26 -17.14
CA LEU A 97 19.31 -11.03 -16.90
C LEU A 97 18.11 -10.35 -17.56
N ASN A 98 17.32 -11.12 -18.29
CA ASN A 98 16.03 -10.64 -18.77
C ASN A 98 15.04 -10.55 -17.59
N LEU A 99 13.97 -9.77 -17.77
CA LEU A 99 12.96 -9.54 -16.73
C LEU A 99 12.37 -10.84 -16.17
N VAL A 100 12.18 -11.86 -17.03
CA VAL A 100 11.64 -13.17 -16.63
C VAL A 100 12.60 -13.88 -15.67
N ALA A 101 13.92 -13.86 -15.98
CA ALA A 101 14.93 -14.47 -15.11
C ALA A 101 15.01 -13.77 -13.75
N VAL A 102 14.93 -12.42 -13.72
CA VAL A 102 14.87 -11.65 -12.47
C VAL A 102 13.65 -12.03 -11.65
N LEU A 103 12.48 -12.11 -12.27
CA LEU A 103 11.21 -12.44 -11.61
C LEU A 103 11.23 -13.88 -11.06
N LEU A 104 11.77 -14.83 -11.82
CA LEU A 104 11.96 -16.22 -11.41
C LEU A 104 12.89 -16.31 -10.19
N LEU A 105 13.95 -15.52 -10.18
CA LEU A 105 14.92 -15.44 -9.08
C LEU A 105 14.28 -14.90 -7.80
N PHE A 106 13.42 -13.88 -7.91
CA PHE A 106 12.65 -13.35 -6.77
C PHE A 106 11.61 -14.35 -6.25
N VAL A 107 10.89 -15.05 -7.14
CA VAL A 107 9.91 -16.06 -6.75
C VAL A 107 10.60 -17.25 -6.04
N ALA A 108 11.71 -17.73 -6.60
CA ALA A 108 12.50 -18.81 -5.99
C ALA A 108 13.04 -18.40 -4.61
N SER A 109 13.59 -17.20 -4.49
CA SER A 109 14.08 -16.64 -3.23
C SER A 109 12.96 -16.50 -2.19
N THR A 110 11.81 -15.99 -2.58
CA THR A 110 10.64 -15.84 -1.70
C THR A 110 10.14 -17.21 -1.23
N GLY A 111 10.10 -18.20 -2.13
CA GLY A 111 9.75 -19.59 -1.78
C GLY A 111 10.73 -20.18 -0.76
N LEU A 112 12.02 -19.99 -0.98
CA LEU A 112 13.07 -20.43 -0.06
C LEU A 112 12.97 -19.73 1.30
N TYR A 113 12.73 -18.41 1.31
CA TYR A 113 12.52 -17.62 2.52
C TYR A 113 11.34 -18.14 3.36
N ILE A 114 10.20 -18.43 2.71
CA ILE A 114 9.02 -18.98 3.38
C ILE A 114 9.30 -20.38 3.92
N TYR A 115 9.98 -21.23 3.14
CA TYR A 115 10.35 -22.58 3.55
C TYR A 115 11.25 -22.57 4.79
N LEU A 116 12.32 -21.76 4.77
CA LEU A 116 13.25 -21.61 5.90
C LEU A 116 12.55 -21.01 7.13
N GLY A 117 11.63 -20.06 6.93
CA GLY A 117 10.84 -19.48 8.02
C GLY A 117 9.87 -20.49 8.67
N ARG A 118 9.33 -21.46 7.91
CA ARG A 118 8.55 -22.56 8.47
C ARG A 118 9.44 -23.50 9.29
N GLN A 119 10.61 -23.85 8.76
CA GLN A 119 11.56 -24.74 9.44
C GLN A 119 12.12 -24.09 10.71
N LEU A 120 12.37 -22.79 10.71
CA LEU A 120 12.80 -22.05 11.89
C LEU A 120 11.74 -22.11 13.01
N ARG A 121 10.46 -21.92 12.64
CA ARG A 121 9.34 -21.98 13.60
C ARG A 121 9.11 -23.39 14.16
N SER A 122 9.21 -24.44 13.36
CA SER A 122 9.11 -25.81 13.84
C SER A 122 10.25 -26.16 14.80
N SER A 123 11.49 -25.80 14.45
CA SER A 123 12.65 -26.05 15.31
C SER A 123 12.63 -25.24 16.62
N ALA A 124 12.03 -24.06 16.62
CA ALA A 124 11.83 -23.26 17.83
C ALA A 124 10.73 -23.87 18.73
N SER A 125 9.64 -24.39 18.16
CA SER A 125 8.58 -25.08 18.93
C SER A 125 9.07 -26.38 19.55
N ASP A 126 9.89 -27.15 18.86
CA ASP A 126 10.49 -28.36 19.39
C ASP A 126 11.45 -28.08 20.56
N ALA A 127 12.24 -27.00 20.48
CA ALA A 127 13.12 -26.57 21.56
C ALA A 127 12.35 -26.13 22.82
N VAL A 128 11.18 -25.51 22.66
CA VAL A 128 10.30 -25.12 23.76
C VAL A 128 9.60 -26.33 24.39
N GLN A 129 9.24 -27.35 23.61
CA GLN A 129 8.64 -28.59 24.12
C GLN A 129 9.65 -29.40 24.94
N ILE A 130 10.91 -29.51 24.52
CA ILE A 130 11.96 -30.21 25.26
C ILE A 130 12.25 -29.51 26.60
N SER A 131 12.03 -28.20 26.70
CA SER A 131 12.18 -27.45 27.97
C SER A 131 10.96 -27.55 28.89
N ARG A 132 9.87 -28.17 28.45
CA ARG A 132 8.60 -28.33 29.20
C ARG A 132 8.32 -29.75 29.67
N ASP A 133 9.22 -30.68 29.46
CA ASP A 133 9.08 -32.04 30.00
C ASP A 133 9.83 -32.11 31.35
N PRO A 134 9.13 -31.93 32.50
CA PRO A 134 9.71 -32.25 33.79
C PRO A 134 9.57 -33.78 33.95
N GLY A 135 10.68 -34.45 33.71
CA GLY A 135 10.77 -35.90 33.80
C GLY A 135 10.05 -36.49 34.98
N GLU A 136 9.44 -37.62 34.71
CA GLU A 136 8.98 -38.63 35.67
C GLU A 136 9.92 -38.75 36.91
N LEU A 137 9.50 -38.19 38.01
CA LEU A 137 9.96 -38.60 39.33
C LEU A 137 9.16 -39.80 39.77
N LYS A 138 9.59 -41.00 39.38
CA LYS A 138 9.23 -42.21 40.07
C LYS A 138 9.68 -42.12 41.52
N SER A 139 8.70 -42.24 42.41
CA SER A 139 8.83 -42.51 43.83
C SER A 139 9.84 -43.60 44.13
N ARG A 140 10.79 -43.28 44.97
CA ARG A 140 11.40 -44.26 45.86
C ARG A 140 11.56 -43.60 47.23
N SER A 141 10.65 -43.98 48.10
CA SER A 141 10.79 -43.87 49.56
C SER A 141 12.07 -44.65 49.96
N ASP A 142 12.88 -44.05 50.82
CA ASP A 142 13.25 -44.60 52.11
C ASP A 142 14.31 -43.72 52.78
N GLU A 143 13.93 -43.31 53.98
CA GLU A 143 14.63 -43.18 55.25
C GLU A 143 16.04 -42.47 55.37
N ASN A 144 15.97 -41.57 56.27
CA ASN A 144 16.87 -41.28 57.40
C ASN A 144 17.88 -40.15 57.38
N SER A 145 17.68 -39.36 58.39
CA SER A 145 18.66 -38.72 59.32
C SER A 145 19.28 -37.35 59.00
N SER A 146 18.73 -36.44 59.77
CA SER A 146 19.45 -35.53 60.71
C SER A 146 20.50 -34.52 60.23
N ALA A 147 20.18 -33.30 60.62
CA ALA A 147 21.03 -32.30 61.27
C ALA A 147 21.89 -31.35 60.40
N ASP A 148 21.45 -30.14 60.48
CA ASP A 148 22.20 -28.98 61.04
C ASP A 148 22.91 -28.02 60.07
N SER A 149 22.72 -26.71 60.38
CA SER A 149 23.56 -25.54 60.11
C SER A 149 23.47 -24.79 58.79
N GLN A 150 22.69 -23.78 58.83
CA GLN A 150 22.91 -22.33 58.52
C GLN A 150 24.16 -21.83 57.71
N PRO A 151 24.23 -20.52 57.28
CA PRO A 151 23.80 -20.01 55.98
C PRO A 151 24.86 -19.21 55.21
N THR A 152 24.50 -18.81 53.97
CA THR A 152 25.00 -17.64 53.19
C THR A 152 26.32 -17.75 52.43
N PRO A 153 26.60 -16.93 51.38
CA PRO A 153 25.77 -16.12 50.51
C PRO A 153 26.15 -16.16 49.00
N ALA A 154 25.45 -15.31 48.25
CA ALA A 154 25.85 -14.72 46.99
C ALA A 154 25.78 -15.59 45.73
N LYS A 155 24.70 -15.42 45.03
CA LYS A 155 24.59 -15.70 43.59
C LYS A 155 24.81 -14.43 42.81
N GLU A 156 25.90 -14.38 42.06
CA GLU A 156 26.06 -13.49 40.92
C GLU A 156 24.97 -13.73 39.90
N VAL A 157 24.21 -12.68 39.66
CA VAL A 157 23.25 -12.62 38.55
C VAL A 157 24.04 -12.28 37.30
N ILE A 158 24.26 -13.26 36.45
CA ILE A 158 24.79 -13.03 35.09
C ILE A 158 23.74 -12.22 34.33
N LYS A 159 23.97 -10.91 34.21
CA LYS A 159 23.28 -10.05 33.24
C LYS A 159 23.71 -10.45 31.85
N ILE A 160 22.89 -11.22 31.18
CA ILE A 160 23.00 -11.38 29.73
C ILE A 160 22.48 -10.06 29.11
N VAL A 161 23.45 -9.27 28.63
CA VAL A 161 23.15 -8.09 27.80
C VAL A 161 22.69 -8.61 26.44
N THR A 162 21.40 -8.69 26.26
CA THR A 162 20.78 -8.95 24.95
C THR A 162 20.65 -7.62 24.22
N SER A 163 21.45 -7.42 23.19
CA SER A 163 21.22 -6.36 22.19
C SER A 163 19.86 -6.55 21.50
N PRO A 164 19.15 -5.47 21.13
CA PRO A 164 17.78 -5.55 20.69
C PRO A 164 17.70 -6.05 19.24
N SER A 165 17.57 -7.34 19.05
CA SER A 165 16.92 -7.87 17.87
C SER A 165 15.43 -7.88 18.15
N VAL A 166 14.69 -7.12 17.33
CA VAL A 166 13.24 -6.96 17.38
C VAL A 166 12.57 -8.32 17.13
N THR A 167 12.46 -9.12 18.17
CA THR A 167 11.39 -10.09 18.32
C THR A 167 10.42 -9.44 19.30
N ASN A 168 9.34 -8.88 18.77
CA ASN A 168 8.17 -8.58 19.57
C ASN A 168 7.62 -9.91 20.13
N GLU A 169 8.24 -10.43 21.18
CA GLU A 169 7.49 -11.14 22.18
C GLU A 169 6.64 -10.05 22.85
N LEU A 170 5.40 -9.93 22.39
CA LEU A 170 4.36 -9.15 23.05
C LEU A 170 4.28 -9.72 24.48
N GLU A 171 4.88 -9.03 25.44
CA GLU A 171 4.55 -9.22 26.84
C GLU A 171 3.03 -9.10 26.92
N ILE A 172 2.36 -10.23 27.16
CA ILE A 172 0.92 -10.24 27.41
C ILE A 172 0.77 -9.59 28.78
N ILE A 173 0.49 -8.28 28.79
CA ILE A 173 0.11 -7.57 30.00
C ILE A 173 -1.34 -7.97 30.25
N PRO A 174 -1.61 -8.85 31.21
CA PRO A 174 -2.98 -9.32 31.41
C PRO A 174 -3.85 -8.13 31.83
N VAL A 175 -5.04 -8.03 31.23
CA VAL A 175 -6.07 -7.07 31.68
C VAL A 175 -6.26 -7.22 33.19
N PRO A 176 -6.26 -6.13 33.97
CA PRO A 176 -6.50 -6.20 35.42
C PRO A 176 -7.75 -7.03 35.75
N VAL A 177 -7.66 -7.87 36.77
CA VAL A 177 -8.73 -8.81 37.10
C VAL A 177 -10.07 -8.10 37.38
N GLU A 178 -10.01 -6.89 37.94
CA GLU A 178 -11.19 -6.05 38.21
C GLU A 178 -11.81 -5.57 36.89
N ASP A 179 -10.99 -5.10 35.94
CA ASP A 179 -11.45 -4.65 34.64
C ASP A 179 -12.02 -5.83 33.83
N LEU A 180 -11.37 -6.99 33.87
CA LEU A 180 -11.87 -8.20 33.21
C LEU A 180 -13.24 -8.63 33.76
N LYS A 181 -13.47 -8.50 35.10
CA LYS A 181 -14.76 -8.78 35.71
C LYS A 181 -15.81 -7.76 35.25
N ALA A 182 -15.45 -6.49 35.18
CA ALA A 182 -16.34 -5.44 34.70
C ALA A 182 -16.69 -5.66 33.22
N ILE A 183 -15.70 -6.00 32.35
CA ILE A 183 -15.91 -6.34 30.93
C ILE A 183 -16.87 -7.54 30.81
N LYS A 184 -16.65 -8.63 31.55
CA LYS A 184 -17.54 -9.79 31.49
C LYS A 184 -18.97 -9.45 31.90
N GLY A 185 -19.12 -8.50 32.79
CA GLY A 185 -20.44 -8.11 33.33
C GLY A 185 -21.31 -7.28 32.37
N ILE A 186 -20.79 -6.80 31.23
CA ILE A 186 -21.61 -6.06 30.24
C ILE A 186 -22.42 -6.99 29.34
N PHE A 187 -22.03 -8.27 29.24
CA PHE A 187 -22.64 -9.25 28.34
C PHE A 187 -23.89 -9.86 28.96
N GLY A 188 -24.96 -9.96 28.19
CA GLY A 188 -26.24 -10.52 28.58
C GLY A 188 -26.77 -11.49 27.53
N ILE A 189 -27.77 -12.31 27.95
CA ILE A 189 -28.41 -13.30 27.07
C ILE A 189 -29.16 -12.63 25.91
N ASP A 190 -29.61 -11.42 26.11
CA ASP A 190 -30.39 -10.60 25.17
C ASP A 190 -29.55 -9.78 24.18
N THR A 191 -28.25 -9.64 24.42
CA THR A 191 -27.33 -8.87 23.58
C THR A 191 -26.27 -9.75 22.93
N TYR A 192 -25.33 -10.23 23.76
CA TYR A 192 -24.24 -11.09 23.32
C TYR A 192 -23.95 -12.12 24.43
N PHE A 193 -24.18 -13.38 24.11
CA PHE A 193 -23.92 -14.47 25.07
C PHE A 193 -22.48 -14.95 24.93
N ALA A 194 -21.58 -14.44 25.77
CA ALA A 194 -20.18 -14.83 25.82
C ALA A 194 -20.00 -16.24 26.36
N THR A 195 -19.38 -17.15 25.60
CA THR A 195 -19.13 -18.54 25.99
C THR A 195 -17.69 -18.78 26.39
N GLU A 196 -16.74 -18.08 25.78
CA GLU A 196 -15.30 -18.26 25.99
C GLU A 196 -14.62 -16.90 26.08
N THR A 197 -13.64 -16.78 26.96
CA THR A 197 -12.83 -15.57 27.14
C THR A 197 -11.36 -15.92 26.89
N ILE A 198 -10.72 -15.30 25.89
CA ILE A 198 -9.35 -15.55 25.49
C ILE A 198 -8.55 -14.28 25.71
N PRO A 199 -7.47 -14.28 26.49
CA PRO A 199 -6.53 -13.16 26.57
C PRO A 199 -5.93 -12.88 25.19
N TYR A 200 -5.84 -11.62 24.82
CA TYR A 200 -5.28 -11.21 23.53
C TYR A 200 -4.49 -9.91 23.69
N GLN A 201 -3.17 -9.98 23.54
CA GLN A 201 -2.28 -8.84 23.80
C GLN A 201 -2.57 -8.23 25.18
N ASP A 202 -2.84 -6.94 25.22
CA ASP A 202 -3.25 -6.15 26.40
C ASP A 202 -4.78 -6.05 26.57
N GLY A 203 -5.54 -6.85 25.81
CA GLY A 203 -7.00 -6.90 25.81
C GLY A 203 -7.56 -8.30 25.92
N VAL A 204 -8.80 -8.48 25.47
CA VAL A 204 -9.53 -9.74 25.57
C VAL A 204 -10.43 -9.98 24.36
N ILE A 205 -10.45 -11.23 23.89
CA ILE A 205 -11.40 -11.73 22.89
C ILE A 205 -12.47 -12.53 23.61
N LEU A 206 -13.74 -12.20 23.37
CA LEU A 206 -14.89 -12.93 23.87
C LEU A 206 -15.58 -13.59 22.69
N LYS A 207 -15.54 -14.91 22.66
CA LYS A 207 -16.33 -15.70 21.72
C LYS A 207 -17.72 -15.94 22.28
N GLY A 208 -18.72 -15.96 21.43
CA GLY A 208 -20.09 -16.13 21.85
C GLY A 208 -21.09 -16.03 20.71
N ASN A 209 -22.34 -15.86 21.08
CA ASN A 209 -23.44 -15.74 20.12
C ASN A 209 -24.06 -14.35 20.20
N LEU A 210 -24.10 -13.65 19.08
CA LEU A 210 -24.80 -12.38 18.95
C LEU A 210 -26.31 -12.62 18.96
N ARG A 211 -27.04 -11.81 19.74
CA ARG A 211 -28.50 -11.84 19.84
C ARG A 211 -29.07 -10.49 19.45
N GLY A 212 -29.69 -10.43 18.30
CA GLY A 212 -30.31 -9.21 17.76
C GLY A 212 -29.46 -8.49 16.69
N ASP A 213 -29.86 -7.26 16.37
CA ASP A 213 -29.23 -6.44 15.35
C ASP A 213 -27.83 -5.98 15.77
N PRO A 214 -26.78 -6.19 14.94
CA PRO A 214 -25.39 -5.86 15.27
C PRO A 214 -25.19 -4.39 15.67
N GLU A 215 -25.89 -3.46 15.05
CA GLU A 215 -25.75 -2.02 15.30
C GLU A 215 -26.28 -1.65 16.69
N GLN A 216 -27.46 -2.19 17.05
CA GLN A 216 -28.08 -1.97 18.35
C GLN A 216 -27.30 -2.63 19.47
N VAL A 217 -26.86 -3.88 19.25
CA VAL A 217 -26.07 -4.63 20.25
C VAL A 217 -24.73 -3.94 20.50
N HIS A 218 -24.02 -3.54 19.45
CA HIS A 218 -22.76 -2.80 19.58
C HIS A 218 -22.96 -1.50 20.39
N SER A 219 -23.99 -0.73 20.06
CA SER A 219 -24.30 0.52 20.77
C SER A 219 -24.57 0.30 22.25
N ARG A 220 -25.38 -0.72 22.61
CA ARG A 220 -25.69 -1.07 24.00
C ARG A 220 -24.44 -1.54 24.77
N LEU A 221 -23.66 -2.43 24.16
CA LEU A 221 -22.45 -2.96 24.81
C LEU A 221 -21.40 -1.85 25.01
N THR A 222 -21.24 -0.97 24.03
CA THR A 222 -20.32 0.18 24.13
C THR A 222 -20.75 1.14 25.24
N ALA A 223 -22.04 1.48 25.32
CA ALA A 223 -22.57 2.33 26.38
C ALA A 223 -22.35 1.69 27.77
N SER A 224 -22.63 0.39 27.92
CA SER A 224 -22.40 -0.34 29.17
C SER A 224 -20.91 -0.45 29.55
N LEU A 225 -20.03 -0.58 28.56
CA LEU A 225 -18.58 -0.57 28.76
C LEU A 225 -18.11 0.80 29.24
N GLN A 226 -18.60 1.87 28.60
CA GLN A 226 -18.24 3.24 28.94
C GLN A 226 -18.76 3.64 30.33
N GLU A 227 -19.94 3.20 30.73
CA GLU A 227 -20.50 3.42 32.08
C GLU A 227 -19.65 2.77 33.19
N ARG A 228 -19.08 1.57 32.93
CA ARG A 228 -18.33 0.81 33.95
C ARG A 228 -16.84 1.14 33.99
N LEU A 229 -16.25 1.39 32.83
CA LEU A 229 -14.80 1.52 32.67
C LEU A 229 -14.38 2.86 32.05
N ASN A 230 -15.33 3.79 31.87
CA ASN A 230 -15.11 5.06 31.17
C ASN A 230 -14.49 4.83 29.77
N ASP A 231 -13.63 5.74 29.29
CA ASP A 231 -12.99 5.64 27.98
C ASP A 231 -11.68 4.81 27.97
N ARG A 232 -11.46 3.96 29.00
CA ARG A 232 -10.22 3.16 29.08
C ARG A 232 -10.14 2.03 28.07
N TYR A 233 -11.28 1.56 27.57
CA TYR A 233 -11.36 0.42 26.65
C TYR A 233 -12.25 0.73 25.45
N ARG A 234 -11.95 0.07 24.33
CA ARG A 234 -12.72 0.10 23.07
C ARG A 234 -13.28 -1.27 22.77
N LEU A 235 -14.53 -1.33 22.37
CA LEU A 235 -15.22 -2.56 22.02
C LEU A 235 -15.32 -2.68 20.50
N PHE A 236 -14.80 -3.77 19.96
CA PHE A 236 -14.89 -4.13 18.55
C PHE A 236 -15.82 -5.34 18.40
N LEU A 237 -16.76 -5.24 17.49
CA LEU A 237 -17.65 -6.33 17.10
C LEU A 237 -17.24 -6.76 15.66
N VAL A 238 -16.55 -7.89 15.55
CA VAL A 238 -15.93 -8.36 14.31
C VAL A 238 -16.26 -9.82 14.02
N GLU A 239 -15.93 -10.29 12.82
CA GLU A 239 -15.99 -11.70 12.46
C GLU A 239 -14.64 -12.38 12.72
N ASN A 240 -14.67 -13.61 13.22
CA ASN A 240 -13.48 -14.46 13.29
C ASN A 240 -13.21 -15.16 11.94
N GLN A 241 -12.20 -16.05 11.92
CA GLN A 241 -11.85 -16.82 10.71
C GLN A 241 -12.96 -17.77 10.24
N ASP A 242 -13.85 -18.18 11.14
CA ASP A 242 -14.98 -19.10 10.90
C ASP A 242 -16.28 -18.34 10.58
N ASP A 243 -16.19 -17.05 10.25
CA ASP A 243 -17.32 -16.15 9.96
C ASP A 243 -18.33 -16.05 11.12
N LYS A 244 -17.86 -16.24 12.39
CA LYS A 244 -18.67 -16.10 13.61
C LYS A 244 -18.41 -14.76 14.28
N PRO A 245 -19.45 -14.11 14.83
CA PRO A 245 -19.29 -12.85 15.54
C PRO A 245 -18.46 -13.04 16.82
N VAL A 246 -17.48 -12.19 17.02
CA VAL A 246 -16.66 -12.11 18.23
C VAL A 246 -16.56 -10.68 18.71
N VAL A 247 -16.49 -10.50 20.01
CA VAL A 247 -16.22 -9.20 20.63
C VAL A 247 -14.76 -9.14 21.05
N ILE A 248 -14.07 -8.10 20.65
CA ILE A 248 -12.69 -7.81 21.07
C ILE A 248 -12.72 -6.52 21.88
N VAL A 249 -12.16 -6.56 23.09
CA VAL A 249 -12.02 -5.37 23.93
C VAL A 249 -10.54 -5.07 24.09
N LEU A 250 -10.13 -3.89 23.65
CA LEU A 250 -8.74 -3.41 23.69
C LEU A 250 -8.64 -2.10 24.48
N PRO A 251 -7.51 -1.82 25.14
CA PRO A 251 -7.28 -0.53 25.78
C PRO A 251 -7.29 0.64 24.76
N SER A 252 -7.78 1.78 25.20
CA SER A 252 -7.79 3.01 24.39
C SER A 252 -6.39 3.56 24.07
N THR A 253 -5.35 3.08 24.77
CA THR A 253 -3.94 3.37 24.44
C THR A 253 -3.55 2.91 23.04
N ASN A 254 -4.30 1.95 22.48
CA ASN A 254 -4.12 1.42 21.13
C ASN A 254 -4.84 2.25 20.04
N ASP A 255 -5.57 3.28 20.44
CA ASP A 255 -6.24 4.17 19.49
C ASP A 255 -5.23 4.83 18.53
N PRO A 256 -5.64 5.17 17.31
CA PRO A 256 -4.80 5.89 16.37
C PRO A 256 -4.30 7.21 16.98
N GLN A 257 -2.99 7.42 16.93
CA GLN A 257 -2.39 8.64 17.46
C GLN A 257 -2.47 9.79 16.45
N PRO A 258 -2.66 11.03 16.92
CA PRO A 258 -2.66 12.21 16.05
C PRO A 258 -1.31 12.41 15.36
N THR A 259 -1.32 13.09 14.22
CA THR A 259 -0.13 13.35 13.42
C THR A 259 0.88 14.19 14.21
N THR A 260 2.11 13.67 14.35
CA THR A 260 3.22 14.34 15.03
C THR A 260 3.74 15.54 14.23
N VAL A 261 4.47 16.46 14.88
CA VAL A 261 5.06 17.63 14.21
C VAL A 261 6.01 17.22 13.08
N SER A 262 6.84 16.18 13.28
CA SER A 262 7.74 15.67 12.23
C SER A 262 6.98 15.13 11.02
N GLN A 263 5.84 14.48 11.23
CA GLN A 263 4.97 14.00 10.14
C GLN A 263 4.30 15.16 9.40
N LYS A 264 3.91 16.25 10.10
CA LYS A 264 3.38 17.47 9.47
C LYS A 264 4.44 18.14 8.58
N ILE A 265 5.69 18.22 9.06
CA ILE A 265 6.81 18.75 8.26
C ILE A 265 7.00 17.87 7.02
N LEU A 266 7.00 16.54 7.15
CA LEU A 266 7.10 15.63 6.02
C LEU A 266 5.95 15.84 5.01
N ALA A 267 4.71 16.04 5.48
CA ALA A 267 3.57 16.31 4.61
C ALA A 267 3.77 17.61 3.79
N VAL A 268 4.33 18.67 4.41
CA VAL A 268 4.66 19.93 3.71
C VAL A 268 5.76 19.71 2.68
N VAL A 269 6.83 18.98 3.04
CA VAL A 269 7.92 18.67 2.09
C VAL A 269 7.40 17.88 0.89
N LEU A 270 6.55 16.88 1.11
CA LEU A 270 5.94 16.10 0.04
C LEU A 270 4.98 16.93 -0.81
N LEU A 271 4.24 17.87 -0.21
CA LEU A 271 3.40 18.82 -0.94
C LEU A 271 4.24 19.69 -1.88
N LEU A 272 5.33 20.27 -1.40
CA LEU A 272 6.24 21.08 -2.20
C LEU A 272 6.90 20.26 -3.31
N ALA A 273 7.34 19.06 -2.99
CA ALA A 273 7.88 18.13 -3.99
C ALA A 273 6.85 17.78 -5.07
N THR A 274 5.58 17.58 -4.69
CA THR A 274 4.50 17.30 -5.64
C THR A 274 4.16 18.52 -6.51
N ILE A 275 4.22 19.74 -5.96
CA ILE A 275 4.10 20.94 -6.78
C ILE A 275 5.23 21.00 -7.80
N ALA A 276 6.47 20.73 -7.40
CA ALA A 276 7.60 20.72 -8.30
C ALA A 276 7.46 19.65 -9.42
N THR A 277 7.06 18.41 -9.06
CA THR A 277 6.87 17.34 -10.06
C THR A 277 5.68 17.60 -10.98
N THR A 278 4.61 18.25 -10.52
CA THR A 278 3.49 18.62 -11.41
C THR A 278 3.85 19.74 -12.39
N LEU A 279 4.70 20.69 -11.98
CA LEU A 279 5.25 21.70 -12.89
C LEU A 279 6.16 21.05 -13.92
N GLU A 280 7.01 20.11 -13.52
CA GLU A 280 7.85 19.36 -14.44
C GLU A 280 7.03 18.54 -15.44
N THR A 281 6.01 17.83 -14.97
CA THR A 281 5.08 17.10 -15.86
C THR A 281 4.46 18.04 -16.89
N GLY A 282 4.06 19.24 -16.48
CA GLY A 282 3.54 20.25 -17.41
C GLY A 282 4.59 20.72 -18.41
N GLY A 283 5.84 20.91 -18.01
CA GLY A 283 6.96 21.23 -18.89
C GLY A 283 7.23 20.13 -19.92
N LEU A 284 7.29 18.87 -19.45
CA LEU A 284 7.48 17.70 -20.33
C LEU A 284 6.36 17.57 -21.35
N LEU A 285 5.10 17.84 -20.97
CA LEU A 285 3.97 17.86 -21.91
C LEU A 285 4.08 18.99 -22.96
N LEU A 286 4.75 20.09 -22.63
CA LEU A 286 5.04 21.18 -23.54
C LEU A 286 6.38 21.02 -24.30
N GLY A 287 7.08 19.89 -24.10
CA GLY A 287 8.30 19.55 -24.81
C GLY A 287 9.57 20.20 -24.26
N PHE A 288 9.58 20.61 -22.99
CA PHE A 288 10.78 21.17 -22.34
C PHE A 288 10.88 20.73 -20.87
N ASP A 289 12.11 20.73 -20.36
CA ASP A 289 12.41 20.51 -18.96
C ASP A 289 12.20 21.82 -18.17
N PHE A 290 11.24 21.78 -17.24
CA PHE A 290 10.89 22.94 -16.43
C PHE A 290 12.03 23.36 -15.50
N PHE A 291 12.78 22.40 -14.92
CA PHE A 291 13.88 22.74 -14.01
C PHE A 291 15.04 23.44 -14.70
N ASN A 292 15.25 23.14 -15.99
CA ASN A 292 16.23 23.83 -16.83
C ASN A 292 15.72 25.20 -17.34
N SER A 293 14.40 25.40 -17.37
CA SER A 293 13.79 26.63 -17.90
C SER A 293 12.66 27.17 -16.98
N PRO A 294 12.95 27.49 -15.70
CA PRO A 294 11.93 27.85 -14.73
C PRO A 294 11.23 29.19 -15.01
N THR A 295 11.82 30.03 -15.85
CA THR A 295 11.22 31.31 -16.27
C THR A 295 9.94 31.14 -17.09
N ARG A 296 9.73 29.93 -17.67
CA ARG A 296 8.53 29.59 -18.45
C ARG A 296 7.38 29.05 -17.59
N TYR A 297 7.38 29.34 -16.28
CA TYR A 297 6.37 28.83 -15.34
C TYR A 297 4.93 29.21 -15.72
N LEU A 298 4.71 30.36 -16.36
CA LEU A 298 3.37 30.76 -16.83
C LEU A 298 2.78 29.86 -17.89
N GLU A 299 3.61 29.19 -18.71
CA GLU A 299 3.16 28.26 -19.74
C GLU A 299 2.73 26.92 -19.11
N VAL A 300 3.43 26.48 -18.06
CA VAL A 300 3.22 25.22 -17.37
C VAL A 300 2.08 25.30 -16.35
N LEU A 301 1.89 26.47 -15.76
CA LEU A 301 0.94 26.68 -14.65
C LEU A 301 -0.49 26.22 -14.95
N PRO A 302 -1.09 26.43 -16.14
CA PRO A 302 -2.44 25.95 -16.43
C PRO A 302 -2.55 24.41 -16.41
N ILE A 303 -1.50 23.71 -16.87
CA ILE A 303 -1.47 22.23 -16.87
C ILE A 303 -1.34 21.71 -15.45
N ALA A 304 -0.39 22.24 -14.69
CA ALA A 304 -0.20 21.91 -13.28
C ALA A 304 -1.46 22.21 -12.45
N ALA A 305 -2.10 23.37 -12.68
CA ALA A 305 -3.35 23.74 -12.02
C ALA A 305 -4.49 22.76 -12.32
N GLY A 306 -4.56 22.24 -13.55
CA GLY A 306 -5.53 21.21 -13.92
C GLY A 306 -5.32 19.91 -13.13
N ILE A 307 -4.08 19.44 -12.99
CA ILE A 307 -3.75 18.27 -12.16
C ILE A 307 -4.14 18.54 -10.71
N TRP A 308 -3.78 19.74 -10.18
CA TRP A 308 -4.14 20.13 -8.81
C TRP A 308 -5.65 20.30 -8.60
N ALA A 309 -6.41 20.66 -9.62
CA ALA A 309 -7.87 20.70 -9.53
C ALA A 309 -8.46 19.31 -9.28
N VAL A 310 -7.94 18.27 -9.96
CA VAL A 310 -8.36 16.88 -9.73
C VAL A 310 -7.99 16.41 -8.32
N LEU A 311 -6.71 16.59 -7.92
CA LEU A 311 -6.21 16.20 -6.60
C LEU A 311 -6.93 16.94 -5.49
N GLY A 312 -7.08 18.27 -5.63
CA GLY A 312 -7.73 19.14 -4.65
C GLY A 312 -9.22 18.86 -4.51
N ALA A 313 -9.93 18.56 -5.60
CA ALA A 313 -11.34 18.17 -5.53
C ALA A 313 -11.52 16.87 -4.74
N GLY A 314 -10.71 15.86 -5.02
CA GLY A 314 -10.75 14.59 -4.31
C GLY A 314 -10.44 14.75 -2.81
N GLU A 315 -9.36 15.45 -2.48
CA GLU A 315 -8.96 15.67 -1.09
C GLU A 315 -9.98 16.51 -0.32
N SER A 316 -10.54 17.54 -0.94
CA SER A 316 -11.58 18.38 -0.34
C SER A 316 -12.84 17.60 -0.06
N ALA A 317 -13.31 16.79 -1.02
CA ALA A 317 -14.48 15.95 -0.83
C ALA A 317 -14.33 14.97 0.34
N ARG A 318 -13.16 14.32 0.45
CA ARG A 318 -12.88 13.40 1.55
C ARG A 318 -12.88 14.12 2.90
N ARG A 319 -12.30 15.32 2.98
CA ARG A 319 -12.32 16.14 4.21
C ARG A 319 -13.72 16.60 4.59
N VAL A 320 -14.55 16.98 3.60
CA VAL A 320 -15.96 17.31 3.84
C VAL A 320 -16.71 16.13 4.44
N VAL A 321 -16.54 14.92 3.88
CA VAL A 321 -17.17 13.70 4.40
C VAL A 321 -16.64 13.37 5.80
N ALA A 322 -15.32 13.47 6.02
CA ALA A 322 -14.71 13.23 7.32
C ALA A 322 -15.23 14.18 8.41
N ASN A 323 -15.34 15.46 8.09
CA ASN A 323 -15.91 16.47 8.99
C ASN A 323 -17.37 16.17 9.33
N ARG A 324 -18.16 15.67 8.35
CA ARG A 324 -19.56 15.29 8.57
C ARG A 324 -19.71 14.14 9.57
N TYR A 325 -18.75 13.23 9.60
CA TYR A 325 -18.71 12.10 10.55
C TYR A 325 -17.87 12.39 11.81
N ASN A 326 -17.31 13.59 11.95
CA ASN A 326 -16.38 13.95 13.02
C ASN A 326 -15.16 13.02 13.11
N ILE A 327 -14.66 12.56 11.97
CA ILE A 327 -13.47 11.71 11.89
C ILE A 327 -12.25 12.60 11.58
N PRO A 328 -11.31 12.75 12.51
CA PRO A 328 -10.07 13.47 12.25
C PRO A 328 -9.21 12.70 11.24
N LEU A 329 -8.72 13.42 10.23
CA LEU A 329 -7.78 12.93 9.24
C LEU A 329 -6.40 13.55 9.44
N SER A 330 -5.37 12.77 9.19
CA SER A 330 -4.01 13.29 9.10
C SER A 330 -3.89 14.35 7.99
N TRP A 331 -2.79 15.09 7.99
CA TRP A 331 -2.42 15.87 6.82
C TRP A 331 -2.19 14.97 5.62
N PRO A 332 -2.55 15.39 4.39
CA PRO A 332 -2.36 14.58 3.20
C PRO A 332 -0.87 14.47 2.88
N PHE A 333 -0.38 13.26 2.75
CA PHE A 333 0.96 12.94 2.28
C PHE A 333 0.89 12.73 0.77
N PHE A 334 1.08 13.78 -0.02
CA PHE A 334 1.13 13.67 -1.47
C PHE A 334 2.34 12.85 -1.90
N ILE A 335 2.16 12.00 -2.89
CA ILE A 335 3.25 11.18 -3.42
C ILE A 335 3.70 11.80 -4.75
N PRO A 336 4.86 12.50 -4.76
CA PRO A 336 5.39 13.07 -5.98
C PRO A 336 5.84 11.96 -6.93
N THR A 337 5.61 12.16 -8.22
CA THR A 337 6.12 11.28 -9.27
C THR A 337 6.56 12.09 -10.46
N TRP A 338 7.67 11.68 -11.05
CA TRP A 338 8.26 12.41 -12.16
C TRP A 338 7.44 12.33 -13.45
N GLN A 339 6.70 11.24 -13.64
CA GLN A 339 6.07 10.92 -14.92
C GLN A 339 4.67 11.55 -15.07
N ILE A 340 3.89 11.54 -14.00
CA ILE A 340 2.49 11.98 -14.01
C ILE A 340 2.21 13.08 -12.97
N GLY A 341 3.28 13.60 -12.36
CA GLY A 341 3.23 14.66 -11.37
C GLY A 341 2.90 14.18 -9.96
N SER A 342 1.90 13.35 -9.77
CA SER A 342 1.53 12.80 -8.47
C SER A 342 0.78 11.49 -8.58
N PHE A 343 0.92 10.63 -7.57
CA PHE A 343 0.07 9.46 -7.36
C PHE A 343 -1.21 9.77 -6.55
N GLY A 344 -1.44 11.01 -6.19
CA GLY A 344 -2.46 11.38 -5.23
C GLY A 344 -1.89 11.54 -3.83
N ALA A 345 -2.75 11.45 -2.82
CA ALA A 345 -2.36 11.60 -1.43
C ALA A 345 -2.70 10.35 -0.61
N ILE A 346 -1.87 10.05 0.38
CA ILE A 346 -2.15 9.08 1.43
C ILE A 346 -2.52 9.87 2.68
N ASP A 347 -3.59 9.48 3.34
CA ASP A 347 -3.99 9.98 4.64
C ASP A 347 -4.36 8.83 5.56
N ARG A 348 -4.26 9.09 6.86
CA ARG A 348 -4.60 8.13 7.91
C ARG A 348 -5.78 8.66 8.70
N PHE A 349 -6.61 7.76 9.18
CA PHE A 349 -7.61 8.08 10.18
C PHE A 349 -6.91 8.24 11.54
N GLU A 350 -7.15 9.36 12.21
CA GLU A 350 -6.62 9.67 13.55
C GLU A 350 -7.60 9.27 14.66
N SER A 351 -8.66 8.57 14.29
CA SER A 351 -9.61 7.94 15.21
C SER A 351 -10.08 6.60 14.66
N LEU A 352 -10.69 5.79 15.52
CA LEU A 352 -11.35 4.56 15.11
C LEU A 352 -12.62 4.89 14.32
N LEU A 353 -12.88 4.12 13.28
CA LEU A 353 -14.09 4.28 12.47
C LEU A 353 -15.27 3.55 13.15
N PRO A 354 -16.46 4.15 13.22
CA PRO A 354 -17.60 3.53 13.89
C PRO A 354 -18.10 2.26 13.19
N ASN A 355 -18.16 2.24 11.86
CA ASN A 355 -18.66 1.10 11.09
C ASN A 355 -18.14 1.12 9.63
N ARG A 356 -18.48 0.06 8.88
CA ARG A 356 -18.10 -0.12 7.48
C ARG A 356 -18.74 0.90 6.54
N LYS A 357 -19.93 1.46 6.87
CA LYS A 357 -20.59 2.51 6.07
C LYS A 357 -19.73 3.77 6.03
N VAL A 358 -19.23 4.21 7.18
CA VAL A 358 -18.33 5.38 7.26
C VAL A 358 -17.00 5.13 6.54
N LEU A 359 -16.44 3.92 6.65
CA LEU A 359 -15.24 3.55 5.90
C LEU A 359 -15.47 3.67 4.39
N PHE A 360 -16.62 3.18 3.89
CA PHE A 360 -16.98 3.31 2.48
C PHE A 360 -17.10 4.78 2.05
N ASP A 361 -17.88 5.58 2.77
CA ASP A 361 -18.13 6.98 2.41
C ASP A 361 -16.84 7.79 2.34
N LEU A 362 -15.91 7.57 3.29
CA LEU A 362 -14.60 8.21 3.31
C LEU A 362 -13.69 7.72 2.18
N ALA A 363 -13.71 6.44 1.87
CA ALA A 363 -12.90 5.88 0.80
C ALA A 363 -13.40 6.27 -0.59
N PHE A 364 -14.72 6.35 -0.78
CA PHE A 364 -15.35 6.66 -2.05
C PHE A 364 -15.31 8.16 -2.41
N ALA A 365 -15.31 9.03 -1.41
CA ALA A 365 -15.41 10.49 -1.62
C ALA A 365 -14.29 11.05 -2.52
N ARG A 366 -13.03 10.61 -2.30
CA ARG A 366 -11.89 11.09 -3.09
C ARG A 366 -11.97 10.68 -4.56
N PRO A 367 -12.07 9.38 -4.91
CA PRO A 367 -12.15 8.96 -6.30
C PRO A 367 -13.42 9.45 -7.00
N ALA A 368 -14.53 9.61 -6.29
CA ALA A 368 -15.76 10.15 -6.87
C ALA A 368 -15.56 11.60 -7.33
N ALA A 369 -15.09 12.48 -6.44
CA ALA A 369 -14.91 13.89 -6.77
C ALA A 369 -13.76 14.10 -7.78
N GLY A 370 -12.60 13.50 -7.55
CA GLY A 370 -11.45 13.59 -8.46
C GLY A 370 -11.77 13.00 -9.84
N GLY A 371 -12.43 11.84 -9.87
CA GLY A 371 -12.86 11.18 -11.09
C GLY A 371 -13.88 11.99 -11.89
N ILE A 372 -14.87 12.61 -11.23
CA ILE A 372 -15.86 13.49 -11.90
C ILE A 372 -15.15 14.70 -12.52
N VAL A 373 -14.24 15.35 -11.79
CA VAL A 373 -13.47 16.51 -12.32
C VAL A 373 -12.61 16.07 -13.51
N ALA A 374 -11.88 14.97 -13.38
CA ALA A 374 -11.03 14.43 -14.45
C ALA A 374 -11.84 14.03 -15.70
N LEU A 375 -12.98 13.36 -15.51
CA LEU A 375 -13.87 12.98 -16.60
C LEU A 375 -14.48 14.21 -17.28
N THR A 376 -14.89 15.22 -16.50
CA THR A 376 -15.41 16.49 -17.04
C THR A 376 -14.32 17.20 -17.86
N MET A 377 -13.09 17.26 -17.37
CA MET A 377 -11.96 17.83 -18.13
C MET A 377 -11.71 17.06 -19.43
N LEU A 378 -11.71 15.73 -19.39
CA LEU A 378 -11.52 14.90 -20.58
C LEU A 378 -12.63 15.16 -21.60
N VAL A 379 -13.90 15.08 -21.21
CA VAL A 379 -15.03 15.28 -22.12
C VAL A 379 -15.05 16.71 -22.68
N THR A 380 -14.88 17.71 -21.82
CA THR A 380 -14.80 19.11 -22.26
C THR A 380 -13.61 19.33 -23.21
N GLY A 381 -12.46 18.73 -22.88
CA GLY A 381 -11.28 18.78 -23.74
C GLY A 381 -11.52 18.16 -25.10
N LEU A 382 -12.16 17.00 -25.18
CA LEU A 382 -12.54 16.35 -26.44
C LEU A 382 -13.50 17.22 -27.26
N LEU A 383 -14.50 17.83 -26.62
CA LEU A 383 -15.45 18.74 -27.29
C LEU A 383 -14.81 20.03 -27.81
N LEU A 384 -13.79 20.53 -27.13
CA LEU A 384 -13.05 21.73 -27.54
C LEU A 384 -11.92 21.43 -28.52
N SER A 385 -11.63 20.16 -28.79
CA SER A 385 -10.60 19.75 -29.75
C SER A 385 -11.02 20.06 -31.18
N SER A 386 -10.17 20.79 -31.89
CA SER A 386 -10.38 21.21 -33.27
C SER A 386 -9.05 21.22 -34.03
N PRO A 387 -9.04 21.17 -35.38
CA PRO A 387 -7.81 21.34 -36.15
C PRO A 387 -7.07 22.61 -35.73
N GLY A 388 -5.78 22.47 -35.40
CA GLY A 388 -4.95 23.56 -34.88
C GLY A 388 -4.98 23.71 -33.35
N SER A 389 -5.59 22.77 -32.61
CA SER A 389 -5.48 22.70 -31.14
C SER A 389 -4.02 22.57 -30.69
N LEU A 390 -3.74 23.00 -29.45
CA LEU A 390 -2.37 23.15 -28.93
C LEU A 390 -1.56 21.85 -28.92
N PHE A 391 -2.18 20.71 -28.61
CA PHE A 391 -1.50 19.43 -28.54
C PHE A 391 -1.80 18.57 -29.77
N GLN A 392 -0.73 17.99 -30.30
CA GLN A 392 -0.76 17.02 -31.38
C GLN A 392 -0.33 15.67 -30.82
N ILE A 393 -1.29 14.73 -30.72
CA ILE A 393 -1.02 13.42 -30.15
C ILE A 393 -1.29 12.33 -31.18
N PRO A 394 -0.48 11.25 -31.20
CA PRO A 394 -0.77 10.09 -32.03
C PRO A 394 -2.13 9.48 -31.68
N ALA A 395 -2.87 9.01 -32.68
CA ALA A 395 -4.18 8.37 -32.45
C ALA A 395 -4.07 7.14 -31.53
N GLU A 396 -2.92 6.45 -31.54
CA GLU A 396 -2.63 5.31 -30.65
C GLU A 396 -2.71 5.67 -29.16
N PHE A 397 -2.51 6.93 -28.78
CA PHE A 397 -2.69 7.39 -27.40
C PHE A 397 -4.06 6.97 -26.83
N PHE A 398 -5.10 7.03 -27.66
CA PHE A 398 -6.46 6.69 -27.25
C PHE A 398 -6.67 5.18 -27.09
N THR A 399 -5.75 4.35 -27.54
CA THR A 399 -5.80 2.89 -27.32
C THR A 399 -5.36 2.49 -25.93
N GLY A 400 -4.66 3.37 -25.20
CA GLY A 400 -4.16 3.11 -23.85
C GLY A 400 -5.25 2.93 -22.77
N SER A 401 -6.51 3.29 -23.07
CA SER A 401 -7.64 3.15 -22.15
C SER A 401 -8.94 2.90 -22.91
N VAL A 402 -9.68 1.86 -22.53
CA VAL A 402 -10.99 1.55 -23.11
C VAL A 402 -11.95 2.73 -22.90
N LEU A 403 -12.00 3.31 -21.70
CA LEU A 403 -12.86 4.45 -21.39
C LEU A 403 -12.56 5.65 -22.29
N VAL A 404 -11.27 6.02 -22.36
CA VAL A 404 -10.83 7.20 -23.13
C VAL A 404 -10.99 6.98 -24.62
N GLY A 405 -10.68 5.79 -25.14
CA GLY A 405 -10.85 5.45 -26.56
C GLY A 405 -12.31 5.49 -27.01
N ILE A 406 -13.25 4.97 -26.18
CA ILE A 406 -14.68 5.05 -26.48
C ILE A 406 -15.16 6.50 -26.49
N LEU A 407 -14.81 7.29 -25.48
CA LEU A 407 -15.20 8.71 -25.41
C LEU A 407 -14.60 9.52 -26.57
N ALA A 408 -13.33 9.29 -26.89
CA ALA A 408 -12.69 9.93 -28.03
C ALA A 408 -13.40 9.55 -29.34
N LYS A 409 -13.76 8.29 -29.55
CA LYS A 409 -14.52 7.86 -30.73
C LYS A 409 -15.88 8.53 -30.86
N LEU A 410 -16.60 8.68 -29.75
CA LEU A 410 -17.92 9.32 -29.74
C LEU A 410 -17.85 10.81 -30.09
N VAL A 411 -16.78 11.50 -29.67
CA VAL A 411 -16.65 12.95 -29.84
C VAL A 411 -15.85 13.33 -31.09
N LEU A 412 -14.66 12.72 -31.30
CA LEU A 412 -13.74 13.07 -32.39
C LEU A 412 -14.06 12.34 -33.70
N GLY A 413 -14.80 11.22 -33.63
CA GLY A 413 -15.32 10.50 -34.80
C GLY A 413 -14.22 10.07 -35.79
N SER A 414 -14.25 10.65 -37.01
CA SER A 414 -13.29 10.34 -38.08
C SER A 414 -11.89 10.93 -37.87
N ALA A 415 -11.72 11.93 -37.01
CA ALA A 415 -10.41 12.50 -36.74
C ALA A 415 -9.43 11.47 -36.16
N LEU A 416 -9.92 10.43 -35.48
CA LEU A 416 -9.11 9.33 -34.94
C LEU A 416 -8.53 8.39 -36.03
N GLN A 417 -8.95 8.51 -37.28
CA GLN A 417 -8.36 7.77 -38.41
C GLN A 417 -7.05 8.42 -38.91
N GLN A 418 -6.75 9.63 -38.46
CA GLN A 418 -5.49 10.31 -38.76
C GLN A 418 -4.40 9.76 -37.84
N GLN A 419 -3.16 9.75 -38.31
CA GLN A 419 -2.01 9.33 -37.48
C GLN A 419 -1.79 10.27 -36.28
N ILE A 420 -2.02 11.56 -36.49
CA ILE A 420 -1.88 12.62 -35.47
C ILE A 420 -3.23 13.33 -35.34
N VAL A 421 -3.67 13.52 -34.10
CA VAL A 421 -4.93 14.16 -33.76
C VAL A 421 -4.65 15.43 -32.95
N ASP A 422 -5.22 16.54 -33.39
CA ASP A 422 -5.14 17.81 -32.66
C ASP A 422 -6.12 17.79 -31.49
N VAL A 423 -5.63 18.01 -30.26
CA VAL A 423 -6.45 17.95 -29.05
C VAL A 423 -6.23 19.14 -28.13
N HIS A 424 -7.28 19.51 -27.43
CA HIS A 424 -7.21 20.52 -26.39
C HIS A 424 -6.43 19.99 -25.18
N PRO A 425 -5.61 20.79 -24.47
CA PRO A 425 -4.80 20.34 -23.30
C PRO A 425 -5.60 19.62 -22.22
N LEU A 426 -6.88 19.98 -22.01
CA LEU A 426 -7.77 19.32 -21.07
C LEU A 426 -7.97 17.83 -21.33
N VAL A 427 -7.75 17.34 -22.57
CA VAL A 427 -7.82 15.90 -22.87
C VAL A 427 -6.72 15.14 -22.13
N VAL A 428 -5.50 15.64 -22.22
CA VAL A 428 -4.33 15.00 -21.56
C VAL A 428 -4.41 15.15 -20.04
N ILE A 429 -4.78 16.32 -19.54
CA ILE A 429 -4.94 16.58 -18.10
C ILE A 429 -6.06 15.69 -17.53
N GLY A 430 -7.21 15.61 -18.20
CA GLY A 430 -8.33 14.77 -17.77
C GLY A 430 -7.96 13.28 -17.79
N TRP A 431 -7.24 12.83 -18.82
CA TRP A 431 -6.71 11.47 -18.88
C TRP A 431 -5.74 11.18 -17.70
N LEU A 432 -4.78 12.06 -17.44
CA LEU A 432 -3.87 11.92 -16.28
C LEU A 432 -4.66 11.84 -14.96
N GLY A 433 -5.65 12.70 -14.78
CA GLY A 433 -6.52 12.69 -13.60
C GLY A 433 -7.29 11.37 -13.45
N LEU A 434 -7.81 10.82 -14.56
CA LEU A 434 -8.48 9.51 -14.56
C LEU A 434 -7.52 8.37 -14.21
N VAL A 435 -6.29 8.39 -14.75
CA VAL A 435 -5.26 7.39 -14.43
C VAL A 435 -4.91 7.44 -12.95
N ILE A 436 -4.64 8.63 -12.40
CA ILE A 436 -4.36 8.80 -10.96
C ILE A 436 -5.51 8.26 -10.12
N THR A 437 -6.75 8.61 -10.47
CA THR A 437 -7.95 8.13 -9.76
C THR A 437 -8.11 6.62 -9.86
N ALA A 438 -7.92 6.05 -11.04
CA ALA A 438 -8.07 4.62 -11.28
C ALA A 438 -7.01 3.80 -10.54
N ILE A 439 -5.77 4.27 -10.44
CA ILE A 439 -4.73 3.62 -9.65
C ILE A 439 -5.10 3.60 -8.16
N ASN A 440 -5.62 4.70 -7.62
CA ASN A 440 -6.09 4.74 -6.23
C ASN A 440 -7.33 3.87 -6.01
N LEU A 441 -8.11 3.57 -7.04
CA LEU A 441 -9.24 2.64 -6.98
C LEU A 441 -8.86 1.16 -7.09
N MET A 442 -7.58 0.82 -7.30
CA MET A 442 -7.17 -0.59 -7.28
C MET A 442 -7.52 -1.25 -5.95
N PRO A 443 -8.08 -2.49 -5.96
CA PRO A 443 -8.57 -3.16 -4.77
C PRO A 443 -7.42 -3.78 -3.95
N ALA A 444 -6.49 -2.95 -3.48
CA ALA A 444 -5.29 -3.37 -2.76
C ALA A 444 -5.05 -2.54 -1.49
N GLY A 445 -4.87 -3.24 -0.38
CA GLY A 445 -4.45 -2.68 0.91
C GLY A 445 -5.24 -1.46 1.37
N GLN A 446 -4.55 -0.37 1.69
CA GLN A 446 -5.15 0.88 2.15
C GLN A 446 -5.40 1.90 1.02
N LEU A 447 -5.25 1.52 -0.25
CA LEU A 447 -5.77 2.33 -1.35
C LEU A 447 -7.28 2.54 -1.20
N ASP A 448 -7.81 3.59 -1.81
CA ASP A 448 -9.24 3.87 -1.74
C ASP A 448 -10.07 2.68 -2.23
N GLY A 449 -9.66 2.01 -3.33
CA GLY A 449 -10.29 0.78 -3.81
C GLY A 449 -10.19 -0.39 -2.83
N GLY A 450 -9.06 -0.56 -2.15
CA GLY A 450 -8.89 -1.58 -1.11
C GLY A 450 -9.81 -1.33 0.09
N ARG A 451 -9.93 -0.08 0.54
CA ARG A 451 -10.87 0.35 1.60
C ARG A 451 -12.33 0.15 1.18
N ILE A 452 -12.69 0.46 -0.08
CA ILE A 452 -14.02 0.21 -0.64
C ILE A 452 -14.35 -1.29 -0.60
N VAL A 453 -13.44 -2.15 -1.06
CA VAL A 453 -13.62 -3.61 -1.01
C VAL A 453 -13.72 -4.10 0.44
N GLN A 454 -12.87 -3.58 1.35
CA GLN A 454 -12.96 -3.92 2.77
C GLN A 454 -14.31 -3.50 3.37
N ALA A 455 -14.82 -2.34 3.02
CA ALA A 455 -16.11 -1.84 3.50
C ALA A 455 -17.29 -2.68 3.02
N ILE A 456 -17.32 -3.08 1.74
CA ILE A 456 -18.45 -3.83 1.16
C ILE A 456 -18.36 -5.33 1.45
N TYR A 457 -17.19 -5.94 1.19
CA TYR A 457 -17.02 -7.39 1.21
C TYR A 457 -16.28 -7.92 2.45
N GLY A 458 -15.87 -7.03 3.36
CA GLY A 458 -15.15 -7.38 4.58
C GLY A 458 -13.66 -7.66 4.38
N ARG A 459 -12.97 -7.85 5.50
CA ARG A 459 -11.49 -7.96 5.55
C ARG A 459 -10.93 -9.20 4.85
N LYS A 460 -11.65 -10.33 4.94
CA LYS A 460 -11.23 -11.61 4.34
C LYS A 460 -11.12 -11.50 2.81
N ILE A 461 -12.14 -10.90 2.18
CA ILE A 461 -12.16 -10.66 0.73
C ILE A 461 -11.14 -9.57 0.37
N ALA A 462 -11.06 -8.47 1.12
CA ALA A 462 -10.07 -7.41 0.88
C ALA A 462 -8.62 -7.92 0.92
N SER A 463 -8.29 -8.87 1.79
CA SER A 463 -6.97 -9.51 1.80
C SER A 463 -6.71 -10.33 0.53
N ARG A 464 -7.72 -11.07 0.06
CA ARG A 464 -7.61 -11.88 -1.17
C ARG A 464 -7.50 -11.01 -2.42
N THR A 465 -8.29 -9.93 -2.51
CA THR A 465 -8.22 -8.99 -3.64
C THR A 465 -6.90 -8.23 -3.67
N THR A 466 -6.33 -7.88 -2.51
CA THR A 466 -4.99 -7.31 -2.41
C THR A 466 -3.95 -8.25 -3.03
N LEU A 467 -3.97 -9.53 -2.65
CA LEU A 467 -3.08 -10.53 -3.24
C LEU A 467 -3.31 -10.69 -4.75
N ALA A 468 -4.59 -10.77 -5.17
CA ALA A 468 -4.95 -10.87 -6.59
C ALA A 468 -4.44 -9.66 -7.39
N THR A 469 -4.56 -8.44 -6.84
CA THR A 469 -4.04 -7.23 -7.48
C THR A 469 -2.53 -7.30 -7.67
N PHE A 470 -1.78 -7.77 -6.67
CA PHE A 470 -0.33 -7.97 -6.84
C PHE A 470 0.02 -9.00 -7.90
N VAL A 471 -0.73 -10.10 -7.99
CA VAL A 471 -0.53 -11.11 -9.04
C VAL A 471 -0.82 -10.51 -10.43
N VAL A 472 -1.91 -9.76 -10.58
CA VAL A 472 -2.25 -9.08 -11.85
C VAL A 472 -1.17 -8.07 -12.23
N LEU A 473 -0.70 -7.24 -11.30
CA LEU A 473 0.37 -6.27 -11.56
C LEU A 473 1.69 -6.97 -11.90
N ALA A 474 2.01 -8.08 -11.24
CA ALA A 474 3.20 -8.88 -11.57
C ALA A 474 3.13 -9.44 -12.99
N ILE A 475 1.98 -9.96 -13.41
CA ILE A 475 1.77 -10.42 -14.79
C ILE A 475 1.84 -9.24 -15.78
N ALA A 476 1.16 -8.13 -15.47
CA ALA A 476 1.18 -6.94 -16.31
C ALA A 476 2.59 -6.34 -16.46
N SER A 477 3.45 -6.51 -15.45
CA SER A 477 4.83 -6.03 -15.48
C SER A 477 5.71 -6.74 -16.50
N LEU A 478 5.31 -7.90 -17.01
CA LEU A 478 6.01 -8.61 -18.09
C LEU A 478 5.90 -7.86 -19.43
N VAL A 479 4.84 -7.06 -19.58
CA VAL A 479 4.57 -6.29 -20.80
C VAL A 479 4.79 -4.80 -20.55
N ASN A 480 4.46 -4.30 -19.37
CA ASN A 480 4.53 -2.88 -19.03
C ASN A 480 5.30 -2.66 -17.72
N GLN A 481 6.47 -2.05 -17.81
CA GLN A 481 7.33 -1.74 -16.66
C GLN A 481 6.66 -0.81 -15.63
N ALA A 482 5.73 0.05 -16.04
CA ALA A 482 5.00 0.91 -15.13
C ALA A 482 4.17 0.08 -14.13
N ALA A 483 3.65 -1.09 -14.53
CA ALA A 483 2.95 -1.99 -13.63
C ALA A 483 3.85 -2.53 -12.50
N LEU A 484 5.13 -2.82 -12.78
CA LEU A 484 6.10 -3.22 -11.75
C LEU A 484 6.35 -2.09 -10.76
N TYR A 485 6.56 -0.88 -11.27
CA TYR A 485 6.75 0.30 -10.43
C TYR A 485 5.54 0.51 -9.49
N TRP A 486 4.32 0.40 -10.02
CA TRP A 486 3.09 0.49 -9.24
C TRP A 486 2.97 -0.62 -8.21
N ALA A 487 3.30 -1.87 -8.58
CA ALA A 487 3.29 -2.98 -7.64
C ALA A 487 4.24 -2.72 -6.46
N ILE A 488 5.44 -2.20 -6.71
CA ILE A 488 6.43 -1.87 -5.67
C ILE A 488 5.91 -0.73 -4.78
N VAL A 489 5.38 0.35 -5.37
CA VAL A 489 4.83 1.48 -4.60
C VAL A 489 3.70 1.03 -3.68
N ILE A 490 2.74 0.25 -4.20
CA ILE A 490 1.62 -0.27 -3.41
C ILE A 490 2.13 -1.23 -2.32
N LEU A 491 3.07 -2.11 -2.65
CA LEU A 491 3.64 -3.08 -1.70
C LEU A 491 4.33 -2.39 -0.52
N ILE A 492 5.10 -1.33 -0.77
CA ILE A 492 5.84 -0.62 0.27
C ILE A 492 4.91 0.27 1.10
N LEU A 493 4.01 1.02 0.46
CA LEU A 493 3.23 2.06 1.11
C LEU A 493 1.86 1.59 1.61
N GLN A 494 1.22 0.62 0.94
CA GLN A 494 -0.20 0.35 1.09
C GLN A 494 -0.57 -1.13 1.24
N ARG A 495 0.39 -2.02 1.52
CA ARG A 495 0.14 -3.48 1.56
C ARG A 495 -0.83 -3.95 2.65
N ASN A 496 -0.90 -3.23 3.76
CA ASN A 496 -1.71 -3.61 4.90
C ASN A 496 -3.17 -3.19 4.66
N LEU A 497 -4.11 -3.93 5.24
CA LEU A 497 -5.51 -3.52 5.28
C LEU A 497 -5.70 -2.37 6.28
N GLU A 498 -6.79 -1.62 6.09
CA GLU A 498 -7.20 -0.61 7.08
C GLU A 498 -7.55 -1.28 8.42
N ARG A 499 -7.40 -0.54 9.52
CA ARG A 499 -7.78 -1.03 10.84
C ARG A 499 -9.25 -1.43 10.87
N PRO A 500 -9.65 -2.45 11.67
CA PRO A 500 -11.05 -2.79 11.80
C PRO A 500 -11.84 -1.61 12.36
N SER A 501 -13.05 -1.42 11.85
CA SER A 501 -14.02 -0.51 12.44
C SER A 501 -14.57 -1.09 13.74
N LEU A 502 -15.11 -0.24 14.61
CA LEU A 502 -15.69 -0.68 15.89
C LEU A 502 -16.81 -1.70 15.68
N ASN A 503 -17.62 -1.52 14.62
CA ASN A 503 -18.62 -2.49 14.21
C ASN A 503 -18.37 -2.91 12.76
N GLU A 504 -17.85 -4.11 12.53
CA GLU A 504 -17.63 -4.70 11.21
C GLU A 504 -18.78 -5.59 10.73
N LEU A 505 -19.74 -5.92 11.60
CA LEU A 505 -20.87 -6.79 11.23
C LEU A 505 -21.98 -6.03 10.50
N THR A 506 -22.08 -4.71 10.70
CA THR A 506 -23.08 -3.89 10.00
C THR A 506 -22.59 -3.60 8.58
N GLU A 507 -23.24 -4.21 7.60
CA GLU A 507 -22.92 -4.04 6.19
C GLU A 507 -23.42 -2.69 5.65
N PRO A 508 -22.72 -2.10 4.66
CA PRO A 508 -23.23 -0.98 3.89
C PRO A 508 -24.49 -1.36 3.09
N ASP A 509 -25.29 -0.37 2.74
CA ASP A 509 -26.51 -0.54 1.96
C ASP A 509 -26.25 -0.87 0.49
N ASP A 510 -27.28 -1.33 -0.22
CA ASP A 510 -27.22 -1.71 -1.64
C ASP A 510 -26.77 -0.57 -2.56
N THR A 511 -27.10 0.68 -2.21
CA THR A 511 -26.67 1.86 -2.96
C THR A 511 -25.15 1.99 -2.93
N ARG A 512 -24.52 1.82 -1.75
CA ARG A 512 -23.07 1.83 -1.61
C ARG A 512 -22.40 0.65 -2.32
N ALA A 513 -23.04 -0.52 -2.28
CA ALA A 513 -22.57 -1.69 -3.01
C ALA A 513 -22.59 -1.43 -4.54
N GLY A 514 -23.67 -0.83 -5.05
CA GLY A 514 -23.77 -0.43 -6.46
C GLY A 514 -22.71 0.60 -6.87
N LEU A 515 -22.46 1.62 -6.03
CA LEU A 515 -21.42 2.62 -6.26
C LEU A 515 -20.02 2.01 -6.22
N ALA A 516 -19.76 1.03 -5.34
CA ALA A 516 -18.50 0.31 -5.31
C ALA A 516 -18.24 -0.46 -6.62
N LEU A 517 -19.25 -1.19 -7.10
CA LEU A 517 -19.17 -1.91 -8.38
C LEU A 517 -18.93 -0.96 -9.55
N LEU A 518 -19.64 0.17 -9.59
CA LEU A 518 -19.44 1.19 -10.62
C LEU A 518 -18.00 1.75 -10.57
N ALA A 519 -17.49 2.08 -9.39
CA ALA A 519 -16.13 2.60 -9.24
C ALA A 519 -15.07 1.59 -9.71
N LEU A 520 -15.20 0.33 -9.31
CA LEU A 520 -14.29 -0.74 -9.74
C LEU A 520 -14.40 -1.02 -11.24
N PHE A 521 -15.59 -0.96 -11.80
CA PHE A 521 -15.80 -1.08 -13.24
C PHE A 521 -15.13 0.07 -14.01
N LEU A 522 -15.34 1.33 -13.58
CA LEU A 522 -14.70 2.49 -14.19
C LEU A 522 -13.18 2.46 -14.06
N MET A 523 -12.66 1.96 -12.94
CA MET A 523 -11.22 1.73 -12.75
C MET A 523 -10.67 0.76 -13.82
N ILE A 524 -11.35 -0.37 -14.04
CA ILE A 524 -10.94 -1.35 -15.06
C ILE A 524 -11.01 -0.70 -16.45
N MET A 525 -12.09 0.00 -16.78
CA MET A 525 -12.26 0.66 -18.06
C MET A 525 -11.20 1.76 -18.31
N ALA A 526 -10.73 2.42 -17.25
CA ALA A 526 -9.71 3.45 -17.35
C ALA A 526 -8.28 2.88 -17.50
N LEU A 527 -7.99 1.74 -16.86
CA LEU A 527 -6.65 1.13 -16.86
C LEU A 527 -6.44 0.07 -17.96
N LEU A 528 -7.52 -0.51 -18.47
CA LEU A 528 -7.44 -1.57 -19.48
C LEU A 528 -7.22 -0.95 -20.87
N PRO A 529 -6.13 -1.31 -21.59
CA PRO A 529 -5.91 -0.85 -22.96
C PRO A 529 -6.90 -1.51 -23.93
N LEU A 530 -7.20 -0.81 -25.01
CA LEU A 530 -7.96 -1.37 -26.12
C LEU A 530 -7.15 -2.48 -26.80
N THR A 531 -7.78 -3.61 -27.05
CA THR A 531 -7.17 -4.64 -27.90
C THR A 531 -7.05 -4.15 -29.35
N PRO A 532 -6.06 -4.59 -30.16
CA PRO A 532 -5.95 -4.19 -31.57
C PRO A 532 -7.24 -4.39 -32.38
N VAL A 533 -7.97 -5.46 -32.07
CA VAL A 533 -9.26 -5.76 -32.73
C VAL A 533 -10.32 -4.71 -32.37
N LEU A 534 -10.39 -4.28 -31.11
CA LEU A 534 -11.34 -3.24 -30.68
C LEU A 534 -10.91 -1.87 -31.21
N ALA A 535 -9.61 -1.54 -31.18
CA ALA A 535 -9.08 -0.31 -31.75
C ALA A 535 -9.43 -0.20 -33.25
N GLY A 536 -9.21 -1.26 -34.03
CA GLY A 536 -9.55 -1.32 -35.45
C GLY A 536 -11.07 -1.17 -35.70
N ARG A 537 -11.94 -1.80 -34.87
CA ARG A 537 -13.40 -1.63 -34.96
C ARG A 537 -13.85 -0.20 -34.63
N LEU A 538 -13.15 0.47 -33.74
CA LEU A 538 -13.39 1.87 -33.42
C LEU A 538 -12.76 2.82 -34.45
N GLY A 539 -11.92 2.31 -35.38
CA GLY A 539 -11.19 3.11 -36.38
C GLY A 539 -10.18 4.04 -35.72
N ILE A 540 -9.45 3.56 -34.70
CA ILE A 540 -8.39 4.29 -34.00
C ILE A 540 -7.05 3.77 -34.53
N GLY A 541 -6.21 4.65 -35.09
CA GLY A 541 -4.84 4.31 -35.51
C GLY A 541 -4.77 3.46 -36.80
N ASN A 542 -5.71 3.57 -37.73
CA ASN A 542 -5.70 2.89 -39.04
C ASN A 542 -5.00 3.75 -40.10
#